data_d20cde69b461378f6ac69a002851b919
#
_entry.id   d20cde69b461378f6ac69a002851b919
#
_cell.length_a   1.000
_cell.length_b   1.000
_cell.length_c   1.000
_cell.angle_alpha   90.00
_cell.angle_beta   90.00
_cell.angle_gamma   90.00
#
_symmetry.space_group_name_H-M   'P 1'
#
loop_
_entity.id
_entity.type
_entity.pdbx_description
1 polymer ?
#
loop_
_entity_poly.entity_id
_entity_poly.type
_entity_poly.pdbx_seq_one_letter_code
_entity_poly.pdbx_strand_id
1 'polypeptide(L)'
;MVSNSKFAASLTRITCQVSRTFDMNKKRSERDNMSSDRREMADTCLIISGGPTDRKFAAEFVKERKYPCVIAVDAGLAVCEDLGLVPDLAVGDFDTFGLERMEELRKKEGWATDVHKPEKDETDTDLAVRSALRAGFHTAHLLGATGGRLDHELSNIHLMRAAKDAGLFIEIYDAKNRIFLLSPEDREHSVFLKDHIYGKYVSFLPLTEKVLGITLDGFKYPLHNKDISILGNPSLCVSNEVLGERAEISFRKGVLICVESGD
;
A
#
# COMPACT_ATOMS: atom_id res chain seq x y z
N MET A 1 -26.75 -16.25 7.59
CA MET A 1 -27.17 -14.92 8.14
C MET A 1 -26.47 -14.49 9.43
N VAL A 2 -25.48 -15.23 9.95
CA VAL A 2 -24.77 -14.89 11.21
C VAL A 2 -23.47 -14.10 10.97
N SER A 3 -22.94 -14.04 9.73
CA SER A 3 -21.63 -13.43 9.43
C SER A 3 -21.64 -11.89 9.40
N ASN A 4 -22.73 -11.27 8.95
CA ASN A 4 -22.80 -9.81 8.81
C ASN A 4 -22.82 -9.01 10.13
N SER A 5 -23.33 -9.61 11.22
CA SER A 5 -23.39 -8.90 12.51
C SER A 5 -22.02 -8.85 13.23
N LYS A 6 -21.20 -9.89 13.07
CA LYS A 6 -19.84 -9.95 13.65
C LYS A 6 -18.87 -9.05 12.87
N PHE A 7 -19.02 -8.99 11.54
CA PHE A 7 -18.25 -8.09 10.67
C PHE A 7 -18.56 -6.60 10.97
N ALA A 8 -19.84 -6.26 11.09
CA ALA A 8 -20.25 -4.93 11.50
C ALA A 8 -19.69 -4.55 12.90
N ALA A 9 -19.67 -5.49 13.85
CA ALA A 9 -19.12 -5.25 15.19
C ALA A 9 -17.57 -5.12 15.16
N SER A 10 -16.89 -5.84 14.27
CA SER A 10 -15.44 -5.74 14.05
C SER A 10 -15.07 -4.41 13.42
N LEU A 11 -15.78 -4.01 12.35
CA LEU A 11 -15.61 -2.68 11.72
C LEU A 11 -15.93 -1.55 12.69
N THR A 12 -16.98 -1.69 13.51
CA THR A 12 -17.32 -0.71 14.55
C THR A 12 -16.20 -0.63 15.59
N ARG A 13 -15.49 -1.70 15.87
CA ARG A 13 -14.34 -1.72 16.78
C ARG A 13 -13.13 -1.04 16.14
N ILE A 14 -12.80 -1.33 14.87
CA ILE A 14 -11.73 -0.64 14.11
C ILE A 14 -12.09 0.83 13.97
N THR A 15 -13.30 1.15 13.54
CA THR A 15 -13.79 2.52 13.43
C THR A 15 -13.85 3.20 14.80
N CYS A 16 -14.20 2.48 15.89
CA CYS A 16 -14.21 3.01 17.25
C CYS A 16 -12.80 3.16 17.82
N GLN A 17 -11.84 2.29 17.45
CA GLN A 17 -10.44 2.38 17.86
C GLN A 17 -9.75 3.50 17.07
N VAL A 18 -9.98 3.58 15.77
CA VAL A 18 -9.62 4.72 14.91
C VAL A 18 -10.32 6.00 15.37
N SER A 19 -11.62 5.97 15.71
CA SER A 19 -12.35 7.14 16.25
C SER A 19 -11.90 7.54 17.65
N ARG A 20 -11.44 6.63 18.50
CA ARG A 20 -10.86 6.94 19.81
C ARG A 20 -9.45 7.52 19.69
N THR A 21 -8.70 7.11 18.68
CA THR A 21 -7.42 7.72 18.31
C THR A 21 -7.64 8.99 17.50
N PHE A 22 -8.75 9.07 16.76
CA PHE A 22 -9.22 10.16 15.92
C PHE A 22 -10.54 10.72 16.45
N ASP A 23 -10.50 11.47 17.53
CA ASP A 23 -11.52 12.46 17.82
C ASP A 23 -11.37 13.60 16.82
N MET A 24 -12.06 13.44 15.68
CA MET A 24 -11.91 14.24 14.45
C MET A 24 -12.08 15.76 14.70
N ASN A 25 -12.82 16.16 15.74
CA ASN A 25 -13.08 17.56 16.02
C ASN A 25 -12.08 18.19 17.02
N LYS A 26 -11.42 17.40 17.85
CA LYS A 26 -10.47 17.90 18.85
C LYS A 26 -9.03 18.00 18.30
N LYS A 27 -8.69 17.22 17.27
CA LYS A 27 -7.33 17.12 16.72
C LYS A 27 -7.07 17.93 15.44
N ARG A 28 -8.07 18.66 14.92
CA ARG A 28 -7.84 19.53 13.75
C ARG A 28 -6.83 20.64 14.06
N SER A 29 -6.86 21.18 15.28
CA SER A 29 -5.89 22.20 15.74
C SER A 29 -4.53 21.61 16.13
N GLU A 30 -4.46 20.33 16.52
CA GLU A 30 -3.17 19.66 16.82
C GLU A 30 -2.47 19.16 15.55
N ARG A 31 -3.23 18.82 14.49
CA ARG A 31 -2.69 18.45 13.16
C ARG A 31 -1.90 19.59 12.50
N ASP A 32 -2.33 20.82 12.67
CA ASP A 32 -1.69 21.99 12.07
C ASP A 32 -0.28 22.25 12.62
N ASN A 33 0.08 21.65 13.77
CA ASN A 33 1.39 21.77 14.41
C ASN A 33 2.29 20.52 14.28
N MET A 34 1.84 19.47 13.57
CA MET A 34 2.66 18.27 13.33
C MET A 34 3.51 18.45 12.06
N SER A 35 4.73 17.87 12.04
CA SER A 35 5.53 17.75 10.82
C SER A 35 4.77 16.97 9.74
N SER A 36 5.06 17.23 8.45
CA SER A 36 4.42 16.57 7.30
C SER A 36 4.42 15.04 7.45
N ASP A 37 5.58 14.47 7.78
CA ASP A 37 5.80 13.03 7.92
C ASP A 37 4.93 12.41 9.03
N ARG A 38 4.71 13.13 10.15
CA ARG A 38 3.84 12.65 11.23
C ARG A 38 2.36 12.71 10.87
N ARG A 39 1.95 13.66 10.01
CA ARG A 39 0.57 13.76 9.52
C ARG A 39 0.28 12.62 8.55
N GLU A 40 1.19 12.35 7.63
CA GLU A 40 1.10 11.27 6.67
C GLU A 40 0.96 9.92 7.36
N MET A 41 1.83 9.63 8.34
CA MET A 41 1.75 8.38 9.11
C MET A 41 0.46 8.24 9.95
N ALA A 42 -0.16 9.34 10.37
CA ALA A 42 -1.41 9.29 11.14
C ALA A 42 -2.61 8.80 10.31
N ASP A 43 -2.59 8.98 8.99
CA ASP A 43 -3.63 8.56 8.06
C ASP A 43 -3.24 7.31 7.25
N THR A 44 -2.11 6.66 7.61
CA THR A 44 -1.57 5.49 6.91
C THR A 44 -1.79 4.22 7.71
N CYS A 45 -2.36 3.18 7.10
CA CYS A 45 -2.41 1.84 7.67
C CYS A 45 -1.30 0.94 7.08
N LEU A 46 -0.91 -0.09 7.83
CA LEU A 46 -0.05 -1.17 7.35
C LEU A 46 -0.91 -2.38 7.00
N ILE A 47 -0.75 -2.91 5.80
CA ILE A 47 -1.33 -4.18 5.38
C ILE A 47 -0.18 -5.15 5.11
N ILE A 48 -0.19 -6.31 5.75
CA ILE A 48 0.80 -7.36 5.53
C ILE A 48 0.10 -8.53 4.85
N SER A 49 0.33 -8.67 3.54
CA SER A 49 -0.26 -9.71 2.70
C SER A 49 0.46 -11.06 2.86
N GLY A 50 -0.16 -12.13 2.37
CA GLY A 50 0.32 -13.50 2.55
C GLY A 50 1.48 -13.92 1.64
N GLY A 51 2.00 -13.05 0.76
CA GLY A 51 3.13 -13.35 -0.11
C GLY A 51 4.48 -13.35 0.60
N PRO A 52 5.56 -13.75 -0.11
CA PRO A 52 6.90 -13.75 0.43
C PRO A 52 7.29 -12.39 1.00
N THR A 53 7.86 -12.40 2.20
CA THR A 53 8.29 -11.18 2.87
C THR A 53 9.68 -11.38 3.46
N ASP A 54 10.65 -10.56 3.06
CA ASP A 54 11.96 -10.52 3.70
C ASP A 54 11.80 -9.98 5.13
N ARG A 55 12.07 -10.83 6.12
CA ARG A 55 11.84 -10.51 7.54
C ARG A 55 12.77 -9.41 8.05
N LYS A 56 14.01 -9.36 7.54
CA LYS A 56 14.97 -8.33 7.93
C LYS A 56 14.53 -6.97 7.42
N PHE A 57 14.19 -6.90 6.14
CA PHE A 57 13.63 -5.69 5.55
C PHE A 57 12.36 -5.24 6.28
N ALA A 58 11.41 -6.14 6.49
CA ALA A 58 10.14 -5.82 7.14
C ALA A 58 10.35 -5.30 8.57
N ALA A 59 11.27 -5.89 9.34
CA ALA A 59 11.61 -5.43 10.69
C ALA A 59 12.19 -4.00 10.69
N GLU A 60 13.11 -3.70 9.76
CA GLU A 60 13.67 -2.36 9.61
C GLU A 60 12.59 -1.37 9.14
N PHE A 61 11.75 -1.77 8.18
CA PHE A 61 10.69 -0.93 7.63
C PHE A 61 9.66 -0.49 8.68
N VAL A 62 9.22 -1.40 9.56
CA VAL A 62 8.21 -1.07 10.58
C VAL A 62 8.80 -0.40 11.81
N LYS A 63 10.11 -0.57 12.09
CA LYS A 63 10.77 -0.03 13.28
C LYS A 63 10.68 1.49 13.40
N GLU A 64 10.82 2.17 12.27
CA GLU A 64 10.82 3.63 12.19
C GLU A 64 9.43 4.23 12.00
N ARG A 65 8.40 3.38 11.80
CA ARG A 65 7.04 3.78 11.46
C ARG A 65 6.06 3.32 12.53
N LYS A 66 5.20 4.23 12.98
CA LYS A 66 4.13 3.90 13.94
C LYS A 66 2.79 3.94 13.20
N TYR A 67 2.32 2.79 12.84
CA TYR A 67 1.03 2.66 12.19
C TYR A 67 -0.12 2.70 13.18
N PRO A 68 -1.16 3.52 12.95
CA PRO A 68 -2.37 3.54 13.76
C PRO A 68 -3.23 2.29 13.58
N CYS A 69 -3.01 1.51 12.51
CA CYS A 69 -3.71 0.28 12.23
C CYS A 69 -2.81 -0.69 11.46
N VAL A 70 -2.82 -1.96 11.85
CA VAL A 70 -2.14 -3.07 11.19
C VAL A 70 -3.18 -4.11 10.79
N ILE A 71 -3.22 -4.47 9.51
CA ILE A 71 -4.09 -5.51 8.95
C ILE A 71 -3.22 -6.65 8.46
N ALA A 72 -3.43 -7.85 8.99
CA ALA A 72 -2.74 -9.06 8.54
C ALA A 72 -3.64 -9.87 7.59
N VAL A 73 -3.08 -10.39 6.51
CA VAL A 73 -3.79 -11.18 5.51
C VAL A 73 -3.15 -12.57 5.43
N ASP A 74 -3.91 -13.62 5.73
CA ASP A 74 -3.47 -15.02 5.65
C ASP A 74 -2.11 -15.27 6.32
N ALA A 75 -1.11 -15.74 5.55
CA ALA A 75 0.26 -15.97 6.01
C ALA A 75 0.97 -14.67 6.50
N GLY A 76 0.45 -13.49 6.20
CA GLY A 76 0.91 -12.23 6.77
C GLY A 76 0.78 -12.16 8.29
N LEU A 77 -0.10 -12.96 8.88
CA LEU A 77 -0.21 -13.10 10.34
C LEU A 77 1.09 -13.68 10.96
N ALA A 78 1.74 -14.62 10.28
CA ALA A 78 3.04 -15.13 10.72
C ALA A 78 4.13 -14.06 10.66
N VAL A 79 4.06 -13.15 9.67
CA VAL A 79 4.97 -11.99 9.59
C VAL A 79 4.76 -11.07 10.77
N CYS A 80 3.51 -10.76 11.12
CA CYS A 80 3.19 -9.95 12.29
C CYS A 80 3.78 -10.56 13.57
N GLU A 81 3.61 -11.88 13.76
CA GLU A 81 4.15 -12.60 14.92
C GLU A 81 5.67 -12.48 14.99
N ASP A 82 6.38 -12.75 13.88
CA ASP A 82 7.84 -12.64 13.78
C ASP A 82 8.35 -11.23 14.09
N LEU A 83 7.58 -10.21 13.74
CA LEU A 83 7.90 -8.80 13.97
C LEU A 83 7.45 -8.26 15.32
N GLY A 84 6.74 -9.07 16.13
CA GLY A 84 6.14 -8.63 17.39
C GLY A 84 5.04 -7.60 17.21
N LEU A 85 4.40 -7.57 16.03
CA LEU A 85 3.26 -6.71 15.74
C LEU A 85 1.96 -7.40 16.12
N VAL A 86 1.09 -6.68 16.80
CA VAL A 86 -0.28 -7.12 17.08
C VAL A 86 -1.20 -6.50 16.03
N PRO A 87 -1.80 -7.31 15.13
CA PRO A 87 -2.73 -6.76 14.15
C PRO A 87 -4.01 -6.26 14.81
N ASP A 88 -4.61 -5.22 14.25
CA ASP A 88 -5.96 -4.77 14.62
C ASP A 88 -7.03 -5.63 13.95
N LEU A 89 -6.72 -6.12 12.75
CA LEU A 89 -7.59 -6.99 11.97
C LEU A 89 -6.77 -8.09 11.28
N ALA A 90 -7.27 -9.32 11.30
CA ALA A 90 -6.77 -10.39 10.45
C ALA A 90 -7.87 -10.85 9.47
N VAL A 91 -7.52 -10.96 8.20
CA VAL A 91 -8.41 -11.30 7.06
C VAL A 91 -7.88 -12.53 6.37
N GLY A 92 -8.74 -13.48 6.05
CA GLY A 92 -8.38 -14.68 5.28
C GLY A 92 -9.09 -15.93 5.73
N ASP A 93 -8.72 -17.08 5.14
CA ASP A 93 -9.16 -18.41 5.57
C ASP A 93 -8.20 -19.09 6.56
N PHE A 94 -6.97 -18.55 6.65
CA PHE A 94 -5.90 -18.99 7.56
C PHE A 94 -5.48 -20.46 7.40
N ASP A 95 -5.71 -21.07 6.25
CA ASP A 95 -5.35 -22.46 5.99
C ASP A 95 -3.86 -22.72 6.21
N THR A 96 -3.01 -21.78 5.81
CA THR A 96 -1.54 -21.87 5.96
C THR A 96 -1.07 -21.61 7.40
N PHE A 97 -1.70 -20.69 8.11
CA PHE A 97 -1.33 -20.31 9.48
C PHE A 97 -1.86 -21.29 10.53
N GLY A 98 -3.02 -21.89 10.27
CA GLY A 98 -3.76 -22.78 11.17
C GLY A 98 -4.78 -22.04 12.02
N LEU A 99 -6.05 -22.42 11.86
CA LEU A 99 -7.19 -21.78 12.54
C LEU A 99 -7.08 -21.85 14.08
N GLU A 100 -6.57 -22.95 14.64
CA GLU A 100 -6.41 -23.11 16.09
C GLU A 100 -5.40 -22.09 16.65
N ARG A 101 -4.24 -21.99 16.01
CA ARG A 101 -3.20 -21.02 16.39
C ARG A 101 -3.69 -19.58 16.26
N MET A 102 -4.40 -19.27 15.18
CA MET A 102 -5.03 -17.97 14.97
C MET A 102 -6.00 -17.62 16.12
N GLU A 103 -6.89 -18.56 16.49
CA GLU A 103 -7.85 -18.36 17.58
C GLU A 103 -7.18 -18.20 18.95
N GLU A 104 -6.08 -18.90 19.22
CA GLU A 104 -5.30 -18.75 20.45
C GLU A 104 -4.68 -17.35 20.56
N LEU A 105 -4.02 -16.89 19.51
CA LEU A 105 -3.44 -15.53 19.45
C LEU A 105 -4.51 -14.47 19.59
N ARG A 106 -5.63 -14.62 18.87
CA ARG A 106 -6.75 -13.69 18.95
C ARG A 106 -7.30 -13.55 20.36
N LYS A 107 -7.46 -14.67 21.06
CA LYS A 107 -7.95 -14.68 22.46
C LYS A 107 -6.97 -13.99 23.41
N LYS A 108 -5.66 -14.17 23.18
CA LYS A 108 -4.60 -13.58 24.00
C LYS A 108 -4.49 -12.08 23.79
N GLU A 109 -4.58 -11.61 22.55
CA GLU A 109 -4.25 -10.24 22.17
C GLU A 109 -5.47 -9.37 21.85
N GLY A 110 -6.64 -9.99 21.63
CA GLY A 110 -7.92 -9.30 21.54
C GLY A 110 -8.22 -8.58 20.21
N TRP A 111 -7.49 -8.92 19.11
CA TRP A 111 -7.72 -8.33 17.80
C TRP A 111 -8.97 -8.89 17.08
N ALA A 112 -9.40 -8.18 16.05
CA ALA A 112 -10.56 -8.55 15.24
C ALA A 112 -10.18 -9.56 14.16
N THR A 113 -11.12 -10.45 13.79
CA THR A 113 -10.97 -11.38 12.66
C THR A 113 -12.09 -11.21 11.66
N ASP A 114 -11.75 -11.35 10.40
CA ASP A 114 -12.68 -11.49 9.30
C ASP A 114 -12.34 -12.78 8.54
N VAL A 115 -12.93 -13.89 9.00
CA VAL A 115 -12.69 -15.22 8.43
C VAL A 115 -13.60 -15.41 7.23
N HIS A 116 -13.02 -15.62 6.08
CA HIS A 116 -13.73 -15.85 4.84
C HIS A 116 -13.61 -17.30 4.38
N LYS A 117 -14.60 -17.78 3.63
CA LYS A 117 -14.48 -19.04 2.92
C LYS A 117 -13.61 -18.85 1.67
N PRO A 118 -12.86 -19.90 1.23
CA PRO A 118 -12.04 -19.82 0.02
C PRO A 118 -12.83 -19.45 -1.25
N GLU A 119 -14.10 -19.86 -1.32
CA GLU A 119 -14.99 -19.61 -2.44
C GLU A 119 -15.62 -18.21 -2.37
N LYS A 120 -14.91 -17.21 -2.89
CA LYS A 120 -15.35 -15.80 -2.98
C LYS A 120 -14.76 -15.14 -4.23
N ASP A 121 -15.38 -14.07 -4.66
CA ASP A 121 -14.98 -13.34 -5.88
C ASP A 121 -13.76 -12.44 -5.66
N GLU A 122 -13.44 -12.08 -4.39
CA GLU A 122 -12.34 -11.19 -4.03
C GLU A 122 -11.17 -11.94 -3.39
N THR A 123 -9.95 -11.44 -3.57
CA THR A 123 -8.78 -11.90 -2.81
C THR A 123 -8.82 -11.36 -1.39
N ASP A 124 -8.09 -12.01 -0.47
CA ASP A 124 -8.01 -11.55 0.92
C ASP A 124 -7.31 -10.19 1.04
N THR A 125 -6.36 -9.91 0.17
CA THR A 125 -5.74 -8.57 0.05
C THR A 125 -6.75 -7.50 -0.37
N ASP A 126 -7.67 -7.80 -1.32
CA ASP A 126 -8.75 -6.88 -1.70
C ASP A 126 -9.66 -6.57 -0.49
N LEU A 127 -10.04 -7.59 0.27
CA LEU A 127 -10.86 -7.41 1.48
C LEU A 127 -10.15 -6.57 2.55
N ALA A 128 -8.84 -6.76 2.72
CA ALA A 128 -8.04 -5.93 3.63
C ALA A 128 -8.00 -4.47 3.18
N VAL A 129 -7.79 -4.21 1.88
CA VAL A 129 -7.84 -2.86 1.29
C VAL A 129 -9.20 -2.21 1.47
N ARG A 130 -10.30 -2.94 1.23
CA ARG A 130 -11.65 -2.44 1.50
C ARG A 130 -11.89 -2.14 2.97
N SER A 131 -11.28 -2.92 3.86
CA SER A 131 -11.39 -2.69 5.31
C SER A 131 -10.64 -1.42 5.72
N ALA A 132 -9.47 -1.15 5.15
CA ALA A 132 -8.73 0.10 5.33
C ALA A 132 -9.55 1.32 4.84
N LEU A 133 -10.14 1.23 3.63
CA LEU A 133 -11.04 2.26 3.10
C LEU A 133 -12.23 2.55 4.03
N ARG A 134 -12.92 1.49 4.49
CA ARG A 134 -14.06 1.64 5.41
C ARG A 134 -13.67 2.22 6.77
N ALA A 135 -12.43 1.97 7.22
CA ALA A 135 -11.88 2.56 8.43
C ALA A 135 -11.48 4.03 8.27
N GLY A 136 -11.52 4.56 7.04
CA GLY A 136 -11.27 5.98 6.73
C GLY A 136 -9.80 6.32 6.53
N PHE A 137 -8.94 5.34 6.24
CA PHE A 137 -7.56 5.59 5.86
C PHE A 137 -7.47 6.14 4.43
N HIS A 138 -6.50 7.04 4.20
CA HIS A 138 -6.23 7.62 2.88
C HIS A 138 -4.96 7.05 2.26
N THR A 139 -4.08 6.46 3.06
CA THR A 139 -2.85 5.79 2.60
C THR A 139 -2.74 4.40 3.20
N ALA A 140 -2.21 3.46 2.43
CA ALA A 140 -1.85 2.12 2.91
C ALA A 140 -0.46 1.73 2.42
N HIS A 141 0.40 1.28 3.34
CA HIS A 141 1.62 0.57 3.00
C HIS A 141 1.35 -0.92 2.96
N LEU A 142 1.70 -1.57 1.87
CA LEU A 142 1.41 -2.98 1.63
C LEU A 142 2.72 -3.77 1.51
N LEU A 143 2.94 -4.69 2.44
CA LEU A 143 4.05 -5.66 2.43
C LEU A 143 3.55 -7.04 2.00
N GLY A 144 4.46 -7.90 1.51
CA GLY A 144 4.12 -9.27 1.09
C GLY A 144 3.18 -9.34 -0.11
N ALA A 145 3.20 -8.32 -0.96
CA ALA A 145 2.37 -8.24 -2.17
C ALA A 145 3.11 -8.61 -3.45
N THR A 146 4.43 -8.85 -3.35
CA THR A 146 5.35 -9.18 -4.45
C THR A 146 6.19 -10.40 -4.13
N GLY A 147 6.94 -10.93 -5.11
CA GLY A 147 7.93 -12.00 -4.92
C GLY A 147 7.34 -13.41 -4.84
N GLY A 148 6.06 -13.58 -5.16
CA GLY A 148 5.38 -14.87 -5.11
C GLY A 148 4.74 -15.28 -6.42
N ARG A 149 3.47 -15.61 -6.38
CA ARG A 149 2.67 -15.92 -7.57
C ARG A 149 2.45 -14.65 -8.39
N LEU A 150 2.85 -14.67 -9.64
CA LEU A 150 2.76 -13.51 -10.54
C LEU A 150 1.33 -13.02 -10.75
N ASP A 151 0.34 -13.95 -10.78
CA ASP A 151 -1.08 -13.58 -10.89
C ASP A 151 -1.56 -12.74 -9.70
N HIS A 152 -1.11 -13.04 -8.48
CA HIS A 152 -1.38 -12.24 -7.29
C HIS A 152 -0.67 -10.88 -7.34
N GLU A 153 0.57 -10.83 -7.80
CA GLU A 153 1.31 -9.55 -7.94
C GLU A 153 0.61 -8.62 -8.91
N LEU A 154 0.22 -9.13 -10.08
CA LEU A 154 -0.53 -8.36 -11.09
C LEU A 154 -1.90 -7.94 -10.55
N SER A 155 -2.60 -8.81 -9.83
CA SER A 155 -3.87 -8.49 -9.18
C SER A 155 -3.70 -7.37 -8.16
N ASN A 156 -2.64 -7.40 -7.34
CA ASN A 156 -2.35 -6.34 -6.37
C ASN A 156 -2.09 -4.99 -7.06
N ILE A 157 -1.37 -4.98 -8.19
CA ILE A 157 -1.16 -3.75 -8.98
C ILE A 157 -2.49 -3.20 -9.53
N HIS A 158 -3.37 -4.07 -10.04
CA HIS A 158 -4.71 -3.64 -10.50
C HIS A 158 -5.59 -3.15 -9.34
N LEU A 159 -5.49 -3.80 -8.17
CA LEU A 159 -6.20 -3.40 -6.95
C LEU A 159 -5.82 -1.98 -6.51
N MET A 160 -4.54 -1.58 -6.67
CA MET A 160 -4.11 -0.21 -6.39
C MET A 160 -4.91 0.82 -7.19
N ARG A 161 -5.31 0.50 -8.43
CA ARG A 161 -6.12 1.42 -9.25
C ARG A 161 -7.52 1.58 -8.67
N ALA A 162 -8.18 0.48 -8.34
CA ALA A 162 -9.51 0.52 -7.74
C ALA A 162 -9.51 1.23 -6.37
N ALA A 163 -8.47 0.98 -5.56
CA ALA A 163 -8.29 1.64 -4.28
C ALA A 163 -8.08 3.16 -4.43
N LYS A 164 -7.25 3.59 -5.40
CA LYS A 164 -6.99 4.99 -5.69
C LYS A 164 -8.26 5.73 -6.11
N ASP A 165 -9.05 5.13 -6.98
CA ASP A 165 -10.34 5.71 -7.43
C ASP A 165 -11.36 5.79 -6.28
N ALA A 166 -11.21 4.96 -5.25
CA ALA A 166 -12.02 4.97 -4.03
C ALA A 166 -11.44 5.88 -2.92
N GLY A 167 -10.27 6.52 -3.14
CA GLY A 167 -9.66 7.49 -2.21
C GLY A 167 -8.60 6.91 -1.28
N LEU A 168 -8.05 5.71 -1.55
CA LEU A 168 -6.93 5.13 -0.82
C LEU A 168 -5.69 5.03 -1.72
N PHE A 169 -4.65 5.77 -1.40
CA PHE A 169 -3.35 5.66 -2.04
C PHE A 169 -2.58 4.47 -1.45
N ILE A 170 -2.20 3.53 -2.31
CA ILE A 170 -1.44 2.33 -1.89
C ILE A 170 -0.02 2.44 -2.37
N GLU A 171 0.91 2.14 -1.47
CA GLU A 171 2.32 1.94 -1.77
C GLU A 171 2.70 0.50 -1.41
N ILE A 172 3.16 -0.26 -2.38
CA ILE A 172 3.70 -1.61 -2.16
C ILE A 172 5.20 -1.49 -1.92
N TYR A 173 5.67 -2.16 -0.86
CA TYR A 173 7.09 -2.20 -0.52
C TYR A 173 7.59 -3.64 -0.40
N ASP A 174 8.76 -3.88 -0.94
CA ASP A 174 9.59 -5.05 -0.65
C ASP A 174 11.06 -4.63 -0.50
N ALA A 175 11.98 -5.58 -0.30
CA ALA A 175 13.39 -5.28 -0.04
C ALA A 175 14.09 -4.51 -1.18
N LYS A 176 13.52 -4.50 -2.38
CA LYS A 176 14.12 -3.92 -3.59
C LYS A 176 13.23 -2.86 -4.26
N ASN A 177 11.94 -2.84 -3.97
CA ASN A 177 10.99 -2.06 -4.71
C ASN A 177 10.06 -1.24 -3.81
N ARG A 178 9.75 -0.04 -4.26
CA ARG A 178 8.57 0.74 -3.88
C ARG A 178 7.72 0.96 -5.12
N ILE A 179 6.44 0.59 -5.08
CA ILE A 179 5.52 0.64 -6.22
C ILE A 179 4.30 1.48 -5.83
N PHE A 180 3.96 2.45 -6.65
CA PHE A 180 2.75 3.28 -6.47
C PHE A 180 2.20 3.75 -7.80
N LEU A 181 0.98 4.30 -7.81
CA LEU A 181 0.35 4.81 -9.02
C LEU A 181 0.40 6.33 -9.07
N LEU A 182 0.69 6.85 -10.26
CA LEU A 182 0.65 8.27 -10.57
C LEU A 182 -0.48 8.60 -11.54
N SER A 183 -1.22 9.66 -11.25
CA SER A 183 -2.18 10.34 -12.12
C SER A 183 -1.76 11.80 -12.30
N PRO A 184 -2.25 12.54 -13.29
CA PRO A 184 -1.83 13.92 -13.53
C PRO A 184 -2.06 14.90 -12.37
N GLU A 185 -2.99 14.57 -11.49
CA GLU A 185 -3.35 15.33 -10.29
C GLU A 185 -2.45 15.09 -9.08
N ASP A 186 -1.64 14.00 -9.07
CA ASP A 186 -0.81 13.59 -7.94
C ASP A 186 0.51 14.38 -7.86
N ARG A 187 0.41 15.68 -7.70
CA ARG A 187 1.58 16.57 -7.71
C ARG A 187 2.56 16.28 -6.57
N GLU A 188 2.08 15.80 -5.45
CA GLU A 188 2.91 15.49 -4.26
C GLU A 188 3.86 14.32 -4.54
N HIS A 189 3.43 13.36 -5.37
CA HIS A 189 4.20 12.17 -5.74
C HIS A 189 4.93 12.28 -7.08
N SER A 190 4.86 13.44 -7.75
CA SER A 190 5.49 13.68 -9.06
C SER A 190 6.92 14.22 -8.95
N VAL A 191 7.40 14.49 -7.75
CA VAL A 191 8.73 15.03 -7.46
C VAL A 191 9.58 13.96 -6.76
N PHE A 192 10.77 13.71 -7.30
CA PHE A 192 11.72 12.73 -6.81
C PHE A 192 12.98 13.45 -6.31
N LEU A 193 13.21 13.37 -5.00
CA LEU A 193 14.43 13.86 -4.35
C LEU A 193 15.43 12.71 -4.30
N LYS A 194 16.63 12.90 -4.80
CA LYS A 194 17.65 11.85 -4.96
C LYS A 194 17.92 11.07 -3.69
N ASP A 195 17.95 11.75 -2.55
CA ASP A 195 18.23 11.12 -1.24
C ASP A 195 17.00 10.44 -0.62
N HIS A 196 15.81 10.57 -1.25
CA HIS A 196 14.55 10.02 -0.76
C HIS A 196 13.96 8.94 -1.67
N ILE A 197 14.53 8.70 -2.86
CA ILE A 197 14.08 7.61 -3.74
C ILE A 197 14.44 6.25 -3.14
N TYR A 198 13.55 5.28 -3.36
CA TYR A 198 13.74 3.91 -2.91
C TYR A 198 14.62 3.14 -3.92
N GLY A 199 15.92 3.06 -3.64
CA GLY A 199 16.90 2.44 -4.53
C GLY A 199 17.51 3.41 -5.53
N LYS A 200 17.95 2.91 -6.69
CA LYS A 200 18.70 3.67 -7.70
C LYS A 200 17.84 4.11 -8.88
N TYR A 201 16.91 3.26 -9.27
CA TYR A 201 16.17 3.40 -10.51
C TYR A 201 14.74 3.87 -10.26
N VAL A 202 14.23 4.69 -11.17
CA VAL A 202 12.82 5.09 -11.22
C VAL A 202 12.26 4.72 -12.59
N SER A 203 11.20 3.92 -12.60
CA SER A 203 10.55 3.44 -13.82
C SER A 203 9.11 3.90 -13.86
N PHE A 204 8.63 4.27 -15.05
CA PHE A 204 7.24 4.63 -15.29
C PHE A 204 6.65 3.75 -16.37
N LEU A 205 5.68 2.90 -16.02
CA LEU A 205 5.01 2.01 -16.96
C LEU A 205 3.54 2.42 -17.12
N PRO A 206 2.99 2.40 -18.32
CA PRO A 206 1.58 2.73 -18.51
C PRO A 206 0.69 1.64 -17.88
N LEU A 207 -0.19 2.02 -16.95
CA LEU A 207 -1.28 1.17 -16.47
C LEU A 207 -2.51 1.28 -17.38
N THR A 208 -2.79 2.48 -17.88
CA THR A 208 -3.83 2.70 -18.91
C THR A 208 -3.27 2.44 -20.31
N GLU A 209 -4.13 2.18 -21.27
CA GLU A 209 -3.72 1.92 -22.66
C GLU A 209 -2.74 2.95 -23.19
N LYS A 210 -2.96 4.24 -22.85
CA LYS A 210 -2.11 5.37 -23.22
C LYS A 210 -1.92 6.32 -22.07
N VAL A 211 -0.70 6.90 -22.00
CA VAL A 211 -0.38 8.04 -21.14
C VAL A 211 0.15 9.15 -22.04
N LEU A 212 -0.47 10.34 -21.98
CA LEU A 212 -0.24 11.42 -22.93
C LEU A 212 0.57 12.56 -22.33
N GLY A 213 1.53 13.03 -23.11
CA GLY A 213 2.28 14.24 -22.83
C GLY A 213 3.27 14.16 -21.68
N ILE A 214 3.95 13.01 -21.52
CA ILE A 214 4.94 12.82 -20.47
C ILE A 214 6.12 13.74 -20.70
N THR A 215 6.48 14.47 -19.67
CA THR A 215 7.71 15.23 -19.53
C THR A 215 8.45 14.72 -18.32
N LEU A 216 9.72 14.35 -18.50
CA LEU A 216 10.66 13.93 -17.46
C LEU A 216 11.77 14.98 -17.40
N ASP A 217 11.87 15.70 -16.31
CA ASP A 217 12.90 16.70 -16.06
C ASP A 217 13.79 16.30 -14.89
N GLY A 218 15.10 16.56 -14.96
CA GLY A 218 16.08 16.15 -13.94
C GLY A 218 16.45 14.65 -13.96
N PHE A 219 15.89 13.87 -14.87
CA PHE A 219 16.23 12.48 -15.07
C PHE A 219 17.34 12.28 -16.10
N LYS A 220 18.05 11.14 -16.01
CA LYS A 220 19.14 10.76 -16.93
C LYS A 220 18.66 10.60 -18.38
N TYR A 221 17.46 10.09 -18.56
CA TYR A 221 16.79 9.98 -19.84
C TYR A 221 15.58 10.93 -19.87
N PRO A 222 15.78 12.22 -20.16
CA PRO A 222 14.70 13.19 -20.14
C PRO A 222 13.74 12.96 -21.31
N LEU A 223 12.48 13.32 -21.10
CA LEU A 223 11.46 13.33 -22.14
C LEU A 223 10.75 14.68 -22.15
N HIS A 224 10.28 15.08 -23.31
CA HIS A 224 9.47 16.29 -23.44
C HIS A 224 8.21 16.00 -24.26
N ASN A 225 7.05 16.12 -23.59
CA ASN A 225 5.72 15.98 -24.18
C ASN A 225 5.54 14.69 -25.05
N LYS A 226 6.00 13.55 -24.54
CA LYS A 226 5.92 12.26 -25.23
C LYS A 226 4.71 11.46 -24.80
N ASP A 227 4.08 10.78 -25.75
CA ASP A 227 3.05 9.79 -25.45
C ASP A 227 3.68 8.40 -25.36
N ILE A 228 3.25 7.62 -24.37
CA ILE A 228 3.56 6.20 -24.26
C ILE A 228 2.30 5.36 -24.25
N SER A 229 2.39 4.14 -24.74
CA SER A 229 1.26 3.22 -24.73
C SER A 229 1.70 1.77 -24.55
N ILE A 230 0.78 0.95 -24.01
CA ILE A 230 0.99 -0.49 -23.87
C ILE A 230 1.22 -1.14 -25.25
N LEU A 231 0.57 -0.64 -26.29
CA LEU A 231 0.64 -1.20 -27.65
C LEU A 231 1.85 -0.72 -28.48
N GLY A 232 2.53 0.33 -28.05
CA GLY A 232 3.59 0.96 -28.82
C GLY A 232 4.96 0.89 -28.20
N ASN A 233 5.17 1.61 -27.11
CA ASN A 233 6.47 1.82 -26.49
C ASN A 233 6.39 1.72 -24.93
N PRO A 234 5.94 0.59 -24.37
CA PRO A 234 5.65 0.46 -22.94
C PRO A 234 6.89 0.61 -22.05
N SER A 235 8.08 0.34 -22.59
CA SER A 235 9.34 0.32 -21.84
C SER A 235 10.15 1.62 -21.95
N LEU A 236 9.63 2.66 -22.61
CA LEU A 236 10.38 3.89 -22.89
C LEU A 236 10.91 4.60 -21.63
N CYS A 237 10.20 4.47 -20.52
CA CYS A 237 10.53 5.13 -19.25
C CYS A 237 11.02 4.16 -18.17
N VAL A 238 11.56 3.00 -18.55
CA VAL A 238 12.09 2.01 -17.60
C VAL A 238 13.54 2.29 -17.25
N SER A 239 13.92 2.07 -15.99
CA SER A 239 15.30 2.19 -15.46
C SER A 239 15.90 3.59 -15.65
N ASN A 240 15.13 4.62 -15.40
CA ASN A 240 15.65 5.99 -15.36
C ASN A 240 16.35 6.26 -14.02
N GLU A 241 17.12 7.31 -13.93
CA GLU A 241 17.88 7.70 -12.74
C GLU A 241 17.72 9.21 -12.49
N VAL A 242 17.62 9.62 -11.23
CA VAL A 242 17.66 11.05 -10.85
C VAL A 242 19.11 11.52 -10.92
N LEU A 243 19.41 12.53 -11.78
CA LEU A 243 20.78 13.01 -11.98
C LEU A 243 21.22 14.00 -10.90
N GLY A 244 20.42 15.04 -10.67
CA GLY A 244 20.69 16.09 -9.70
C GLY A 244 20.08 15.77 -8.33
N GLU A 245 19.79 16.79 -7.56
CA GLU A 245 19.11 16.67 -6.27
C GLU A 245 17.62 16.36 -6.43
N ARG A 246 17.03 16.76 -7.55
CA ARG A 246 15.59 16.70 -7.82
C ARG A 246 15.31 16.32 -9.27
N ALA A 247 14.29 15.50 -9.46
CA ALA A 247 13.67 15.26 -10.75
C ALA A 247 12.14 15.37 -10.62
N GLU A 248 11.47 15.60 -11.75
CA GLU A 248 10.01 15.77 -11.78
C GLU A 248 9.42 15.09 -13.01
N ILE A 249 8.25 14.48 -12.83
CA ILE A 249 7.41 13.97 -13.91
C ILE A 249 6.13 14.80 -14.01
N SER A 250 5.71 15.08 -15.22
CA SER A 250 4.38 15.61 -15.50
C SER A 250 3.78 14.94 -16.73
N PHE A 251 2.47 14.83 -16.79
CA PHE A 251 1.73 14.30 -17.94
C PHE A 251 0.27 14.78 -17.88
N ARG A 252 -0.44 14.67 -19.03
CA ARG A 252 -1.78 15.26 -19.18
C ARG A 252 -2.92 14.28 -18.96
N LYS A 253 -2.72 12.99 -19.26
CA LYS A 253 -3.78 11.98 -19.20
C LYS A 253 -3.19 10.58 -19.04
N GLY A 254 -3.93 9.72 -18.36
CA GLY A 254 -3.59 8.31 -18.13
C GLY A 254 -3.15 8.07 -16.69
N VAL A 255 -2.73 6.85 -16.42
CA VAL A 255 -2.18 6.42 -15.13
C VAL A 255 -0.90 5.64 -15.37
N LEU A 256 0.11 5.95 -14.60
CA LEU A 256 1.41 5.28 -14.58
C LEU A 256 1.55 4.40 -13.33
N ILE A 257 2.16 3.24 -13.50
CA ILE A 257 2.81 2.51 -12.42
C ILE A 257 4.19 3.13 -12.26
N CYS A 258 4.47 3.71 -11.11
CA CYS A 258 5.80 4.14 -10.72
C CYS A 258 6.47 3.04 -9.91
N VAL A 259 7.71 2.70 -10.29
CA VAL A 259 8.54 1.73 -9.57
C VAL A 259 9.87 2.38 -9.27
N GLU A 260 10.14 2.61 -8.01
CA GLU A 260 11.48 2.93 -7.51
C GLU A 260 12.14 1.62 -7.11
N SER A 261 13.36 1.34 -7.59
CA SER A 261 13.98 0.03 -7.37
C SER A 261 15.50 0.08 -7.21
N GLY A 262 16.02 -0.93 -6.49
CA GLY A 262 17.43 -1.22 -6.35
C GLY A 262 17.79 -2.61 -6.87
N ASP A 263 19.11 -2.85 -7.12
CA ASP A 263 19.65 -4.15 -7.54
C ASP A 263 19.61 -5.21 -6.41
#